data_8bd931b435d1cf6a719c050adb4e87ae
#
_entry.id   8bd931b435d1cf6a719c050adb4e87ae
#
_cell.length_a   1.000
_cell.length_b   1.000
_cell.length_c   1.000
_cell.angle_alpha   90.00
_cell.angle_beta   90.00
_cell.angle_gamma   90.00
#
_symmetry.space_group_name_H-M   'P 1'
#
loop_
_entity.id
_entity.type
_entity.pdbx_description
1 polymer ?
#
loop_
_entity_poly.entity_id
_entity_poly.type
_entity_poly.pdbx_seq_one_letter_code
_entity_poly.pdbx_strand_id
1 'polypeptide(L)'
;DSSIEAALKESDLVIGAVYVVGKQAPKVVKNSMLKKMKPGAVMVDISIDQGGCFESSKPTTHDNPTYEKNGIIHYCVTNMPGAVPLTATQALNKATLPYILELANKGVEKALNENEHLANGLNIKNSEVVHEGVKEALIA
;
A
#
# COMPACT_ATOMS: atom_id res chain seq x y z
N ASP A 1 12.44 16.51 2.93
CA ASP A 1 11.15 17.24 3.01
C ASP A 1 11.09 18.43 2.04
N SER A 2 12.15 19.23 1.89
CA SER A 2 12.15 20.43 1.01
C SER A 2 11.95 20.09 -0.47
N SER A 3 12.50 18.98 -0.96
CA SER A 3 12.37 18.57 -2.36
C SER A 3 10.95 18.12 -2.69
N ILE A 4 10.31 17.37 -1.80
CA ILE A 4 8.89 16.96 -1.95
C ILE A 4 8.01 18.22 -1.97
N GLU A 5 8.23 19.13 -1.04
CA GLU A 5 7.45 20.36 -0.95
C GLU A 5 7.58 21.25 -2.20
N ALA A 6 8.77 21.34 -2.77
CA ALA A 6 9.00 22.09 -4.01
C ALA A 6 8.23 21.45 -5.17
N ALA A 7 8.27 20.13 -5.32
CA ALA A 7 7.55 19.40 -6.34
C ALA A 7 6.02 19.54 -6.20
N LEU A 8 5.50 19.47 -4.97
CA LEU A 8 4.06 19.60 -4.69
C LEU A 8 3.47 20.93 -5.15
N LYS A 9 4.23 22.04 -5.06
CA LYS A 9 3.77 23.36 -5.49
C LYS A 9 3.47 23.46 -6.98
N GLU A 10 4.18 22.69 -7.79
CA GLU A 10 4.08 22.75 -9.25
C GLU A 10 3.20 21.63 -9.82
N SER A 11 2.88 20.61 -9.02
CA SER A 11 2.15 19.43 -9.46
C SER A 11 0.64 19.67 -9.50
N ASP A 12 0.00 19.18 -10.56
CA ASP A 12 -1.45 19.11 -10.70
C ASP A 12 -1.98 17.72 -10.28
N LEU A 13 -1.13 16.69 -10.37
CA LEU A 13 -1.41 15.32 -9.95
C LEU A 13 -0.23 14.77 -9.13
N VAL A 14 -0.52 14.23 -7.95
CA VAL A 14 0.45 13.59 -7.07
C VAL A 14 0.02 12.16 -6.80
N ILE A 15 0.89 11.20 -7.07
CA ILE A 15 0.64 9.78 -6.82
C ILE A 15 1.55 9.30 -5.70
N GLY A 16 0.96 8.84 -4.61
CA GLY A 16 1.66 8.20 -3.48
C GLY A 16 1.64 6.68 -3.63
N ALA A 17 2.83 6.08 -3.66
CA ALA A 17 3.01 4.63 -3.82
C ALA A 17 4.18 4.13 -2.95
N VAL A 18 4.17 4.51 -1.68
CA VAL A 18 5.21 4.11 -0.72
C VAL A 18 4.87 2.76 -0.13
N TYR A 19 5.81 1.83 -0.17
CA TYR A 19 5.65 0.49 0.35
C TYR A 19 6.76 0.15 1.35
N VAL A 20 6.36 -0.36 2.52
CA VAL A 20 7.29 -0.94 3.51
C VAL A 20 6.76 -2.31 3.90
N VAL A 21 7.57 -3.34 3.67
CA VAL A 21 7.18 -4.74 3.91
C VAL A 21 6.77 -4.94 5.37
N GLY A 22 5.55 -5.46 5.58
CA GLY A 22 5.02 -5.79 6.90
C GLY A 22 4.73 -4.60 7.83
N LYS A 23 4.83 -3.35 7.33
CA LYS A 23 4.60 -2.13 8.14
C LYS A 23 3.59 -1.20 7.47
N GLN A 24 3.09 -0.24 8.24
CA GLN A 24 2.32 0.87 7.68
C GLN A 24 3.21 1.77 6.80
N ALA A 25 2.61 2.35 5.76
CA ALA A 25 3.31 3.32 4.92
C ALA A 25 3.67 4.58 5.74
N PRO A 26 4.90 5.09 5.64
CA PRO A 26 5.28 6.35 6.30
C PRO A 26 4.54 7.53 5.67
N LYS A 27 4.22 8.53 6.48
CA LYS A 27 3.56 9.77 6.01
C LYS A 27 4.58 10.71 5.40
N VAL A 28 4.69 10.68 4.06
CA VAL A 28 5.67 11.48 3.31
C VAL A 28 5.15 12.87 2.93
N VAL A 29 3.83 13.08 2.86
CA VAL A 29 3.20 14.38 2.66
C VAL A 29 2.43 14.79 3.91
N LYS A 30 2.83 15.91 4.50
CA LYS A 30 2.20 16.48 5.70
C LYS A 30 1.02 17.36 5.36
N ASN A 31 0.05 17.48 6.27
CA ASN A 31 -1.12 18.35 6.09
C ASN A 31 -0.73 19.82 5.85
N SER A 32 0.39 20.30 6.42
CA SER A 32 0.90 21.66 6.20
C SER A 32 1.31 21.93 4.76
N MET A 33 1.74 20.90 4.02
CA MET A 33 2.18 21.00 2.63
C MET A 33 1.02 21.19 1.67
N LEU A 34 -0.19 20.70 2.00
CA LEU A 34 -1.38 20.85 1.15
C LEU A 34 -1.70 22.31 0.83
N LYS A 35 -1.50 23.21 1.80
CA LYS A 35 -1.75 24.64 1.63
C LYS A 35 -0.85 25.31 0.58
N LYS A 36 0.21 24.63 0.15
CA LYS A 36 1.18 25.13 -0.83
C LYS A 36 0.94 24.56 -2.23
N MET A 37 0.03 23.62 -2.36
CA MET A 37 -0.39 23.03 -3.63
C MET A 37 -1.39 23.93 -4.35
N LYS A 38 -1.52 23.71 -5.65
CA LYS A 38 -2.51 24.42 -6.48
C LYS A 38 -3.91 23.99 -6.07
N PRO A 39 -4.86 24.91 -5.89
CA PRO A 39 -6.26 24.54 -5.70
C PRO A 39 -6.77 23.67 -6.85
N GLY A 40 -7.51 22.61 -6.52
CA GLY A 40 -7.99 21.64 -7.49
C GLY A 40 -6.98 20.56 -7.91
N ALA A 41 -5.74 20.60 -7.40
CA ALA A 41 -4.80 19.51 -7.61
C ALA A 41 -5.34 18.19 -7.03
N VAL A 42 -4.93 17.07 -7.63
CA VAL A 42 -5.39 15.72 -7.29
C VAL A 42 -4.27 14.93 -6.61
N MET A 43 -4.60 14.27 -5.51
CA MET A 43 -3.72 13.34 -4.81
C MET A 43 -4.32 11.94 -4.82
N VAL A 44 -3.58 10.99 -5.39
CA VAL A 44 -3.94 9.55 -5.43
C VAL A 44 -3.03 8.79 -4.48
N ASP A 45 -3.61 8.14 -3.47
CA ASP A 45 -2.83 7.34 -2.52
C ASP A 45 -3.01 5.85 -2.79
N ILE A 46 -2.06 5.26 -3.52
CA ILE A 46 -2.04 3.82 -3.80
C ILE A 46 -1.68 3.02 -2.54
N SER A 47 -0.98 3.64 -1.59
CA SER A 47 -0.59 3.00 -0.32
C SER A 47 -1.73 2.96 0.70
N ILE A 48 -2.95 3.32 0.30
CA ILE A 48 -4.09 3.47 1.23
C ILE A 48 -4.38 2.19 2.02
N ASP A 49 -4.24 1.01 1.40
CA ASP A 49 -4.44 -0.29 2.06
C ASP A 49 -3.42 -0.56 3.18
N GLN A 50 -2.31 0.18 3.19
CA GLN A 50 -1.28 0.17 4.23
C GLN A 50 -1.30 1.42 5.13
N GLY A 51 -2.47 2.01 5.27
CA GLY A 51 -2.68 3.21 6.08
C GLY A 51 -2.45 4.53 5.35
N GLY A 52 -2.09 4.50 4.05
CA GLY A 52 -1.81 5.67 3.23
C GLY A 52 -0.48 6.36 3.53
N CYS A 53 0.09 7.03 2.54
CA CYS A 53 1.37 7.74 2.67
C CYS A 53 1.24 9.26 2.78
N PHE A 54 0.03 9.80 2.79
CA PHE A 54 -0.23 11.21 3.10
C PHE A 54 -0.89 11.33 4.48
N GLU A 55 -0.56 12.34 5.26
CA GLU A 55 -1.25 12.61 6.54
C GLU A 55 -2.74 12.90 6.35
N SER A 56 -3.12 13.40 5.17
CA SER A 56 -4.49 13.71 4.81
C SER A 56 -5.29 12.51 4.35
N SER A 57 -4.67 11.37 4.06
CA SER A 57 -5.33 10.20 3.51
C SER A 57 -6.32 9.59 4.49
N LYS A 58 -7.49 9.27 3.97
CA LYS A 58 -8.51 8.44 4.61
C LYS A 58 -9.09 7.49 3.58
N PRO A 59 -9.35 6.22 3.93
CA PRO A 59 -9.92 5.25 3.01
C PRO A 59 -11.25 5.72 2.41
N THR A 60 -11.42 5.48 1.12
CA THR A 60 -12.67 5.69 0.38
C THR A 60 -13.10 4.41 -0.31
N THR A 61 -14.29 4.41 -0.89
CA THR A 61 -14.86 3.25 -1.60
C THR A 61 -15.06 3.58 -3.07
N HIS A 62 -15.28 2.55 -3.91
CA HIS A 62 -15.58 2.76 -5.33
C HIS A 62 -16.87 3.57 -5.55
N ASP A 63 -17.84 3.51 -4.63
CA ASP A 63 -19.10 4.28 -4.72
C ASP A 63 -18.90 5.76 -4.35
N ASN A 64 -17.98 6.06 -3.43
CA ASN A 64 -17.62 7.41 -3.00
C ASN A 64 -16.10 7.58 -3.06
N PRO A 65 -15.52 7.70 -4.27
CA PRO A 65 -14.09 7.53 -4.47
C PRO A 65 -13.23 8.71 -4.02
N THR A 66 -13.80 9.90 -3.93
CA THR A 66 -13.04 11.13 -3.68
C THR A 66 -13.59 11.94 -2.51
N TYR A 67 -12.73 12.75 -1.94
CA TYR A 67 -13.09 13.83 -1.02
C TYR A 67 -12.15 15.03 -1.24
N GLU A 68 -12.58 16.20 -0.81
CA GLU A 68 -11.77 17.41 -0.83
C GLU A 68 -11.26 17.75 0.56
N LYS A 69 -9.99 18.18 0.63
CA LYS A 69 -9.38 18.75 1.84
C LYS A 69 -8.43 19.88 1.46
N ASN A 70 -8.67 21.06 2.02
CA ASN A 70 -7.89 22.28 1.72
C ASN A 70 -7.84 22.65 0.23
N GLY A 71 -8.92 22.42 -0.51
CA GLY A 71 -8.97 22.68 -1.95
C GLY A 71 -8.26 21.61 -2.81
N ILE A 72 -7.81 20.51 -2.21
CA ILE A 72 -7.11 19.40 -2.89
C ILE A 72 -8.01 18.16 -2.91
N ILE A 73 -8.18 17.60 -4.10
CA ILE A 73 -9.01 16.40 -4.31
C ILE A 73 -8.17 15.16 -3.96
N HIS A 74 -8.71 14.31 -3.09
CA HIS A 74 -8.08 13.05 -2.69
C HIS A 74 -8.84 11.87 -3.27
N TYR A 75 -8.10 10.93 -3.88
CA TYR A 75 -8.58 9.63 -4.32
C TYR A 75 -7.81 8.55 -3.53
N CYS A 76 -8.51 7.91 -2.60
CA CYS A 76 -7.92 6.96 -1.65
C CYS A 76 -8.76 5.68 -1.57
N VAL A 77 -9.20 5.19 -2.73
CA VAL A 77 -10.06 4.00 -2.81
C VAL A 77 -9.27 2.77 -2.39
N THR A 78 -9.78 2.06 -1.40
CA THR A 78 -9.22 0.76 -1.00
C THR A 78 -9.47 -0.27 -2.11
N ASN A 79 -8.52 -1.18 -2.30
CA ASN A 79 -8.60 -2.18 -3.37
C ASN A 79 -8.87 -1.56 -4.75
N MET A 80 -8.07 -0.58 -5.16
CA MET A 80 -8.15 0.02 -6.51
C MET A 80 -8.21 -1.01 -7.64
N PRO A 81 -7.48 -2.15 -7.57
CA PRO A 81 -7.57 -3.21 -8.59
C PRO A 81 -8.97 -3.82 -8.74
N GLY A 82 -9.83 -3.67 -7.76
CA GLY A 82 -11.24 -4.10 -7.83
C GLY A 82 -12.06 -3.39 -8.91
N ALA A 83 -11.62 -2.23 -9.41
CA ALA A 83 -12.24 -1.54 -10.54
C ALA A 83 -11.99 -2.25 -11.89
N VAL A 84 -10.98 -3.13 -11.98
CA VAL A 84 -10.61 -3.90 -13.17
C VAL A 84 -10.43 -5.38 -12.80
N PRO A 85 -11.46 -6.06 -12.29
CA PRO A 85 -11.33 -7.34 -11.59
C PRO A 85 -10.78 -8.46 -12.44
N LEU A 86 -11.14 -8.53 -13.72
CA LEU A 86 -10.62 -9.56 -14.63
C LEU A 86 -9.09 -9.45 -14.78
N THR A 87 -8.61 -8.27 -15.15
CA THR A 87 -7.18 -8.03 -15.35
C THR A 87 -6.40 -8.21 -14.05
N ALA A 88 -6.91 -7.66 -12.95
CA ALA A 88 -6.27 -7.77 -11.64
C ALA A 88 -6.16 -9.23 -11.18
N THR A 89 -7.22 -10.03 -11.32
CA THR A 89 -7.23 -11.45 -10.96
C THR A 89 -6.25 -12.26 -11.80
N GLN A 90 -6.21 -12.04 -13.11
CA GLN A 90 -5.28 -12.74 -14.00
C GLN A 90 -3.82 -12.41 -13.64
N ALA A 91 -3.51 -11.13 -13.38
CA ALA A 91 -2.17 -10.70 -13.00
C ALA A 91 -1.75 -11.31 -11.65
N LEU A 92 -2.64 -11.25 -10.65
CA LEU A 92 -2.38 -11.80 -9.31
C LEU A 92 -2.17 -13.32 -9.36
N ASN A 93 -3.04 -14.06 -10.06
CA ASN A 93 -2.90 -15.51 -10.21
C ASN A 93 -1.59 -15.88 -10.89
N LYS A 94 -1.20 -15.18 -11.95
CA LYS A 94 0.07 -15.43 -12.64
C LYS A 94 1.27 -15.24 -11.71
N ALA A 95 1.21 -14.24 -10.83
CA ALA A 95 2.29 -13.95 -9.89
C ALA A 95 2.33 -14.93 -8.70
N THR A 96 1.18 -15.36 -8.17
CA THR A 96 1.09 -16.13 -6.93
C THR A 96 1.05 -17.65 -7.14
N LEU A 97 0.49 -18.13 -8.26
CA LEU A 97 0.33 -19.55 -8.53
C LEU A 97 1.62 -20.39 -8.41
N PRO A 98 2.80 -19.95 -8.88
CA PRO A 98 4.04 -20.70 -8.71
C PRO A 98 4.35 -21.01 -7.24
N TYR A 99 4.15 -20.07 -6.34
CA TYR A 99 4.38 -20.24 -4.90
C TYR A 99 3.35 -21.17 -4.26
N ILE A 100 2.08 -21.06 -4.69
CA ILE A 100 1.01 -21.96 -4.21
C ILE A 100 1.32 -23.41 -4.61
N LEU A 101 1.74 -23.63 -5.86
CA LEU A 101 2.13 -24.97 -6.34
C LEU A 101 3.36 -25.50 -5.62
N GLU A 102 4.32 -24.65 -5.31
CA GLU A 102 5.50 -25.03 -4.55
C GLU A 102 5.13 -25.52 -3.14
N LEU A 103 4.30 -24.76 -2.43
CA LEU A 103 3.78 -25.15 -1.12
C LEU A 103 2.98 -26.45 -1.17
N ALA A 104 2.12 -26.62 -2.18
CA ALA A 104 1.31 -27.82 -2.36
C ALA A 104 2.14 -29.06 -2.64
N ASN A 105 3.20 -28.95 -3.46
CA ASN A 105 4.03 -30.08 -3.87
C ASN A 105 5.09 -30.47 -2.84
N LYS A 106 5.64 -29.50 -2.12
CA LYS A 106 6.77 -29.73 -1.20
C LYS A 106 6.36 -29.80 0.27
N GLY A 107 5.18 -29.27 0.61
CA GLY A 107 4.77 -28.98 1.98
C GLY A 107 5.45 -27.72 2.53
N VAL A 108 4.89 -27.16 3.59
CA VAL A 108 5.27 -25.83 4.12
C VAL A 108 6.74 -25.79 4.54
N GLU A 109 7.19 -26.73 5.37
CA GLU A 109 8.56 -26.69 5.93
C GLU A 109 9.63 -26.75 4.83
N LYS A 110 9.48 -27.67 3.88
CA LYS A 110 10.44 -27.82 2.79
C LYS A 110 10.43 -26.61 1.84
N ALA A 111 9.25 -26.12 1.49
CA ALA A 111 9.11 -24.96 0.61
C ALA A 111 9.76 -23.69 1.22
N LEU A 112 9.53 -23.42 2.52
CA LEU A 112 10.15 -22.31 3.22
C LEU A 112 11.67 -22.44 3.33
N ASN A 113 12.20 -23.65 3.52
CA ASN A 113 13.65 -23.86 3.60
C ASN A 113 14.36 -23.72 2.25
N GLU A 114 13.67 -24.04 1.14
CA GLU A 114 14.25 -24.04 -0.21
C GLU A 114 13.99 -22.71 -0.97
N ASN A 115 13.05 -21.89 -0.50
CA ASN A 115 12.67 -20.64 -1.18
C ASN A 115 12.65 -19.47 -0.20
N GLU A 116 13.69 -18.64 -0.25
CA GLU A 116 13.84 -17.46 0.59
C GLU A 116 12.67 -16.45 0.42
N HIS A 117 12.12 -16.32 -0.79
CA HIS A 117 11.00 -15.41 -1.02
C HIS A 117 9.74 -15.87 -0.30
N LEU A 118 9.48 -17.19 -0.26
CA LEU A 118 8.40 -17.74 0.56
C LEU A 118 8.67 -17.55 2.06
N ALA A 119 9.91 -17.79 2.49
CA ALA A 119 10.30 -17.62 3.89
C ALA A 119 10.11 -16.17 4.36
N ASN A 120 10.47 -15.19 3.52
CA ASN A 120 10.28 -13.76 3.80
C ASN A 120 8.80 -13.35 3.88
N GLY A 121 7.88 -14.11 3.29
CA GLY A 121 6.44 -13.93 3.39
C GLY A 121 5.80 -14.56 4.63
N LEU A 122 6.55 -15.29 5.46
CA LEU A 122 6.03 -15.96 6.64
C LEU A 122 5.76 -14.98 7.77
N ASN A 123 4.50 -14.73 8.08
CA ASN A 123 4.10 -13.80 9.14
C ASN A 123 3.81 -14.50 10.46
N ILE A 124 3.10 -15.64 10.40
CA ILE A 124 2.64 -16.38 11.59
C ILE A 124 2.98 -17.87 11.41
N LYS A 125 3.58 -18.48 12.42
CA LYS A 125 3.85 -19.91 12.49
C LYS A 125 3.44 -20.44 13.86
N ASN A 126 2.62 -21.51 13.88
CA ASN A 126 2.16 -22.14 15.12
C ASN A 126 1.55 -21.16 16.13
N SER A 127 0.72 -20.23 15.64
CA SER A 127 0.08 -19.16 16.44
C SER A 127 1.04 -18.09 16.98
N GLU A 128 2.30 -18.10 16.59
CA GLU A 128 3.29 -17.10 16.94
C GLU A 128 3.58 -16.18 15.75
N VAL A 129 3.63 -14.86 15.99
CA VAL A 129 4.06 -13.89 14.98
C VAL A 129 5.57 -13.97 14.84
N VAL A 130 6.06 -14.34 13.66
CA VAL A 130 7.50 -14.54 13.39
C VAL A 130 8.12 -13.40 12.58
N HIS A 131 7.32 -12.61 11.87
CA HIS A 131 7.81 -11.49 11.07
C HIS A 131 7.98 -10.23 11.92
N GLU A 132 9.19 -9.67 11.97
CA GLU A 132 9.50 -8.52 12.84
C GLU A 132 8.65 -7.28 12.55
N GLY A 133 8.43 -6.93 11.27
CA GLY A 133 7.58 -5.80 10.90
C GLY A 133 6.12 -5.95 11.37
N VAL A 134 5.61 -7.19 11.39
CA VAL A 134 4.26 -7.48 11.91
C VAL A 134 4.24 -7.39 13.43
N LYS A 135 5.27 -7.88 14.12
CA LYS A 135 5.40 -7.70 15.58
C LYS A 135 5.37 -6.22 15.98
N GLU A 136 6.18 -5.41 15.31
CA GLU A 136 6.21 -3.96 15.57
C GLU A 136 4.85 -3.29 15.35
N ALA A 137 4.13 -3.66 14.29
CA ALA A 137 2.81 -3.12 13.98
C ALA A 137 1.72 -3.52 14.98
N LEU A 138 1.87 -4.63 15.70
CA LEU A 138 0.93 -5.10 16.71
C LEU A 138 1.17 -4.46 18.10
N ILE A 139 2.34 -3.88 18.32
CA ILE A 139 2.73 -3.24 19.59
C ILE A 139 2.47 -1.71 19.54
N ALA A 140 2.38 -1.13 18.35
CA ALA A 140 2.15 0.30 18.12
C ALA A 140 0.67 0.66 18.25
#